data_b33de97a33a3654b08d224acfe1ae4d5
#
_entry.id   b33de97a33a3654b08d224acfe1ae4d5
#
_cell.length_a   1.000
_cell.length_b   1.000
_cell.length_c   1.000
_cell.angle_alpha   90.00
_cell.angle_beta   90.00
_cell.angle_gamma   90.00
#
_symmetry.space_group_name_H-M   'P 1'
#
loop_
_entity.id
_entity.type
_entity.pdbx_description
1 polymer ?
#
loop_
_entity_poly.entity_id
_entity_poly.type
_entity_poly.pdbx_seq_one_letter_code
_entity_poly.pdbx_strand_id
1 'polypeptide(L)'
;NKSLIAGMIGLLVIAAYMGVYYGILGIVADIALLIYTILSLAIFKTGLFILPPITLTLAGIAGFILSIGMAVDANILIFERMKEELRWGKSKMVALDQGFKRAWSSIWASNISSLMTAAILYGMGESLVRGFAVTLAIGVLISMFTAYVITKTFLKLIIR
;
A
#
# COMPACT_ATOMS: atom_id res chain seq x y z
N ASN A 1 -10.47 20.77 -4.35
CA ASN A 1 -11.55 19.77 -4.24
C ASN A 1 -11.59 18.77 -5.41
N LYS A 2 -11.26 19.17 -6.67
CA LYS A 2 -11.30 18.25 -7.84
C LYS A 2 -10.30 17.08 -7.71
N SER A 3 -9.10 17.33 -7.21
CA SER A 3 -8.07 16.29 -7.02
C SER A 3 -8.44 15.25 -5.97
N LEU A 4 -9.10 15.66 -4.89
CA LEU A 4 -9.61 14.74 -3.86
C LEU A 4 -10.75 13.87 -4.42
N ILE A 5 -11.66 14.47 -5.19
CA ILE A 5 -12.74 13.73 -5.85
C ILE A 5 -12.16 12.71 -6.83
N ALA A 6 -11.19 13.10 -7.66
CA ALA A 6 -10.52 12.19 -8.58
C ALA A 6 -9.81 11.04 -7.83
N GLY A 7 -9.15 11.33 -6.71
CA GLY A 7 -8.53 10.32 -5.84
C GLY A 7 -9.55 9.35 -5.26
N MET A 8 -10.69 9.83 -4.79
CA MET A 8 -11.78 8.99 -4.27
C MET A 8 -12.39 8.10 -5.36
N ILE A 9 -12.63 8.64 -6.55
CA ILE A 9 -13.13 7.86 -7.70
C ILE A 9 -12.11 6.77 -8.06
N GLY A 10 -10.83 7.12 -8.15
CA GLY A 10 -9.76 6.15 -8.40
C GLY A 10 -9.74 5.01 -7.38
N LEU A 11 -9.89 5.34 -6.11
CA LEU A 11 -9.92 4.38 -5.01
C LEU A 11 -11.13 3.44 -5.10
N LEU A 12 -12.31 3.96 -5.44
CA LEU A 12 -13.51 3.16 -5.66
C LEU A 12 -13.37 2.22 -6.87
N VAL A 13 -12.78 2.70 -7.97
CA VAL A 13 -12.52 1.88 -9.16
C VAL A 13 -11.55 0.74 -8.83
N ILE A 14 -10.49 1.02 -8.08
CA ILE A 14 -9.53 0.00 -7.63
C ILE A 14 -10.22 -1.03 -6.75
N ALA A 15 -11.00 -0.60 -5.76
CA ALA A 15 -11.72 -1.50 -4.87
C ALA A 15 -12.71 -2.39 -5.63
N ALA A 16 -13.49 -1.82 -6.55
CA ALA A 16 -14.39 -2.59 -7.41
C ALA A 16 -13.64 -3.63 -8.26
N TYR A 17 -12.52 -3.24 -8.87
CA TYR A 17 -11.68 -4.14 -9.65
C TYR A 17 -11.13 -5.28 -8.80
N MET A 18 -10.60 -4.98 -7.60
CA MET A 18 -10.06 -5.98 -6.68
C MET A 18 -11.13 -6.97 -6.22
N GLY A 19 -12.31 -6.49 -5.85
CA GLY A 19 -13.45 -7.34 -5.47
C GLY A 19 -13.91 -8.26 -6.58
N VAL A 20 -14.03 -7.75 -7.81
CA VAL A 20 -14.48 -8.54 -8.97
C VAL A 20 -13.42 -9.55 -9.40
N TYR A 21 -12.15 -9.17 -9.47
CA TYR A 21 -11.07 -10.02 -10.00
C TYR A 21 -10.54 -11.05 -8.99
N TYR A 22 -10.40 -10.67 -7.72
CA TYR A 22 -9.83 -11.50 -6.66
C TYR A 22 -10.87 -12.12 -5.72
N GLY A 23 -12.14 -11.71 -5.80
CA GLY A 23 -13.22 -12.23 -4.97
C GLY A 23 -12.91 -11.99 -3.46
N ILE A 24 -12.91 -13.06 -2.66
CA ILE A 24 -12.66 -12.97 -1.21
C ILE A 24 -11.28 -12.37 -0.89
N LEU A 25 -10.25 -12.68 -1.65
CA LEU A 25 -8.94 -12.08 -1.48
C LEU A 25 -8.97 -10.57 -1.79
N GLY A 26 -9.78 -10.16 -2.78
CA GLY A 26 -10.01 -8.75 -3.09
C GLY A 26 -10.64 -7.99 -1.92
N ILE A 27 -11.63 -8.57 -1.24
CA ILE A 27 -12.24 -7.98 -0.04
C ILE A 27 -11.19 -7.76 1.06
N VAL A 28 -10.27 -8.71 1.25
CA VAL A 28 -9.16 -8.53 2.20
C VAL A 28 -8.26 -7.36 1.82
N ALA A 29 -7.95 -7.24 0.53
CA ALA A 29 -7.16 -6.11 0.04
C ALA A 29 -7.89 -4.77 0.22
N ASP A 30 -9.19 -4.73 0.00
CA ASP A 30 -10.01 -3.52 0.18
C ASP A 30 -10.05 -3.09 1.65
N ILE A 31 -10.19 -4.03 2.59
CA ILE A 31 -10.11 -3.75 4.02
C ILE A 31 -8.71 -3.24 4.38
N ALA A 32 -7.65 -3.88 3.88
CA ALA A 32 -6.27 -3.43 4.11
C ALA A 32 -6.03 -2.04 3.53
N LEU A 33 -6.58 -1.73 2.35
CA LEU A 33 -6.50 -0.42 1.70
C LEU A 33 -7.26 0.65 2.49
N LEU A 34 -8.42 0.31 3.05
CA LEU A 34 -9.18 1.22 3.89
C LEU A 34 -8.40 1.56 5.18
N ILE A 35 -7.82 0.54 5.85
CA ILE A 35 -6.97 0.75 7.02
C ILE A 35 -5.74 1.58 6.65
N TYR A 36 -5.09 1.28 5.52
CA TYR A 36 -3.98 2.05 4.99
C TYR A 36 -4.34 3.53 4.82
N THR A 37 -5.49 3.81 4.21
CA THR A 37 -5.97 5.18 3.95
C THR A 37 -6.22 5.92 5.26
N ILE A 38 -6.90 5.29 6.22
CA ILE A 38 -7.17 5.88 7.54
C ILE A 38 -5.88 6.18 8.28
N LEU A 39 -4.94 5.23 8.33
CA LEU A 39 -3.64 5.41 8.99
C LEU A 39 -2.83 6.54 8.34
N SER A 40 -2.79 6.59 7.01
CA SER A 40 -2.07 7.63 6.28
C SER A 40 -2.64 9.01 6.57
N LEU A 41 -3.96 9.17 6.49
CA LEU A 41 -4.62 10.44 6.78
C LEU A 41 -4.48 10.85 8.26
N ALA A 42 -4.55 9.88 9.17
CA ALA A 42 -4.30 10.13 10.60
C ALA A 42 -2.88 10.67 10.81
N ILE A 43 -1.86 10.04 10.22
CA ILE A 43 -0.46 10.48 10.34
C ILE A 43 -0.26 11.85 9.70
N PHE A 44 -0.87 12.13 8.54
CA PHE A 44 -0.77 13.45 7.92
C PHE A 44 -1.39 14.55 8.79
N LYS A 45 -2.52 14.25 9.45
CA LYS A 45 -3.23 15.23 10.27
C LYS A 45 -2.60 15.45 11.64
N THR A 46 -2.17 14.40 12.31
CA THR A 46 -1.66 14.47 13.69
C THR A 46 -0.14 14.61 13.76
N GLY A 47 0.55 14.29 12.66
CA GLY A 47 1.99 14.05 12.68
C GLY A 47 2.31 12.68 13.29
N LEU A 48 3.54 12.24 13.13
CA LEU A 48 4.10 11.11 13.87
C LEU A 48 4.96 11.71 14.98
N PHE A 49 4.97 11.19 16.18
CA PHE A 49 5.67 11.66 17.40
C PHE A 49 6.90 12.58 17.21
N ILE A 50 7.54 12.52 16.04
CA ILE A 50 8.77 13.24 15.68
C ILE A 50 8.53 14.24 14.54
N LEU A 51 7.46 14.05 13.74
CA LEU A 51 7.13 14.88 12.57
C LEU A 51 5.94 15.79 12.88
N PRO A 52 6.02 17.08 12.53
CA PRO A 52 4.85 17.97 12.65
C PRO A 52 3.73 17.54 11.69
N PRO A 53 2.49 18.00 11.92
CA PRO A 53 1.39 17.79 10.97
C PRO A 53 1.80 18.21 9.55
N ILE A 54 1.48 17.36 8.58
CA ILE A 54 1.89 17.58 7.19
C ILE A 54 0.78 18.30 6.45
N THR A 55 1.07 19.50 5.95
CA THR A 55 0.16 20.21 5.07
C THR A 55 0.09 19.52 3.71
N LEU A 56 -1.08 18.96 3.37
CA LEU A 56 -1.30 18.33 2.08
C LEU A 56 -1.37 19.38 0.98
N THR A 57 -0.23 19.67 0.39
CA THR A 57 -0.12 20.45 -0.85
C THR A 57 -0.67 19.62 -2.03
N LEU A 58 -0.87 20.24 -3.19
CA LEU A 58 -1.28 19.54 -4.41
C LEU A 58 -0.28 18.39 -4.76
N ALA A 59 1.01 18.65 -4.63
CA ALA A 59 2.05 17.66 -4.83
C ALA A 59 2.01 16.57 -3.75
N GLY A 60 1.73 16.91 -2.49
CA GLY A 60 1.54 15.96 -1.40
C GLY A 60 0.35 15.01 -1.65
N ILE A 61 -0.75 15.53 -2.18
CA ILE A 61 -1.90 14.71 -2.59
C ILE A 61 -1.49 13.74 -3.71
N ALA A 62 -0.71 14.19 -4.70
CA ALA A 62 -0.22 13.32 -5.77
C ALA A 62 0.68 12.20 -5.23
N GLY A 63 1.59 12.49 -4.29
CA GLY A 63 2.42 11.49 -3.62
C GLY A 63 1.59 10.46 -2.83
N PHE A 64 0.55 10.92 -2.14
CA PHE A 64 -0.38 10.04 -1.44
C PHE A 64 -1.15 9.13 -2.41
N ILE A 65 -1.71 9.66 -3.49
CA ILE A 65 -2.43 8.86 -4.50
C ILE A 65 -1.50 7.81 -5.12
N LEU A 66 -0.26 8.18 -5.44
CA LEU A 66 0.72 7.23 -5.96
C LEU A 66 1.01 6.11 -4.95
N SER A 67 1.15 6.43 -3.68
CA SER A 67 1.40 5.42 -2.64
C SER A 67 0.22 4.47 -2.40
N ILE A 68 -1.02 4.89 -2.68
CA ILE A 68 -2.21 4.01 -2.71
C ILE A 68 -2.02 2.92 -3.77
N GLY A 69 -1.60 3.28 -4.98
CA GLY A 69 -1.32 2.31 -6.05
C GLY A 69 -0.29 1.27 -5.61
N MET A 70 0.81 1.69 -4.98
CA MET A 70 1.83 0.77 -4.47
C MET A 70 1.33 -0.12 -3.33
N ALA A 71 0.41 0.36 -2.49
CA ALA A 71 -0.21 -0.47 -1.45
C ALA A 71 -1.08 -1.58 -2.05
N VAL A 72 -1.81 -1.28 -3.12
CA VAL A 72 -2.60 -2.28 -3.87
C VAL A 72 -1.69 -3.29 -4.56
N ASP A 73 -0.63 -2.83 -5.22
CA ASP A 73 0.34 -3.70 -5.91
C ASP A 73 0.98 -4.71 -4.94
N ALA A 74 1.30 -4.31 -3.72
CA ALA A 74 1.81 -5.22 -2.69
C ALA A 74 0.82 -6.35 -2.38
N ASN A 75 -0.47 -6.03 -2.26
CA ASN A 75 -1.51 -7.04 -2.02
C ASN A 75 -1.70 -7.97 -3.22
N ILE A 76 -1.72 -7.42 -4.44
CA ILE A 76 -1.81 -8.19 -5.69
C ILE A 76 -0.65 -9.18 -5.76
N LEU A 77 0.57 -8.74 -5.51
CA LEU A 77 1.75 -9.59 -5.58
C LEU A 77 1.68 -10.76 -4.57
N ILE A 78 1.19 -10.51 -3.35
CA ILE A 78 0.96 -11.55 -2.34
C ILE A 78 -0.04 -12.58 -2.87
N PHE A 79 -1.16 -12.13 -3.45
CA PHE A 79 -2.21 -13.02 -3.94
C PHE A 79 -1.76 -13.85 -5.14
N GLU A 80 -1.04 -13.25 -6.08
CA GLU A 80 -0.53 -13.96 -7.25
C GLU A 80 0.51 -15.02 -6.85
N ARG A 81 1.44 -14.69 -5.94
CA ARG A 81 2.38 -15.68 -5.43
C ARG A 81 1.69 -16.82 -4.66
N MET A 82 0.67 -16.50 -3.87
CA MET A 82 -0.14 -17.53 -3.20
C MET A 82 -0.87 -18.43 -4.21
N LYS A 83 -1.46 -17.87 -5.28
CA LYS A 83 -2.11 -18.63 -6.34
C LYS A 83 -1.13 -19.54 -7.08
N GLU A 84 0.10 -19.07 -7.36
CA GLU A 84 1.16 -19.90 -7.93
C GLU A 84 1.45 -21.13 -7.07
N GLU A 85 1.61 -20.94 -5.75
CA GLU A 85 1.87 -22.04 -4.81
C GLU A 85 0.70 -23.04 -4.74
N LEU A 86 -0.56 -22.54 -4.83
CA LEU A 86 -1.74 -23.40 -4.90
C LEU A 86 -1.78 -24.23 -6.19
N ARG A 87 -1.38 -23.64 -7.34
CA ARG A 87 -1.30 -24.37 -8.63
C ARG A 87 -0.27 -25.49 -8.59
N TRP A 88 0.76 -25.37 -7.76
CA TRP A 88 1.76 -26.43 -7.53
C TRP A 88 1.28 -27.51 -6.56
N GLY A 89 -0.01 -27.50 -6.17
CA GLY A 89 -0.63 -28.55 -5.36
C GLY A 89 -0.40 -28.41 -3.87
N LYS A 90 0.10 -27.26 -3.38
CA LYS A 90 0.31 -27.04 -1.95
C LYS A 90 -0.99 -26.77 -1.22
N SER A 91 -1.06 -27.15 0.07
CA SER A 91 -2.21 -26.79 0.90
C SER A 91 -2.32 -25.27 1.07
N LYS A 92 -3.52 -24.77 1.31
CA LYS A 92 -3.81 -23.32 1.39
C LYS A 92 -2.91 -22.58 2.38
N MET A 93 -2.66 -23.16 3.55
CA MET A 93 -1.80 -22.55 4.58
C MET A 93 -0.33 -22.49 4.15
N VAL A 94 0.18 -23.57 3.55
CA VAL A 94 1.55 -23.63 3.02
C VAL A 94 1.71 -22.65 1.84
N ALA A 95 0.70 -22.59 0.95
CA ALA A 95 0.70 -21.67 -0.17
C ALA A 95 0.71 -20.19 0.30
N LEU A 96 -0.05 -19.88 1.35
CA LEU A 96 -0.01 -18.55 1.96
C LEU A 96 1.38 -18.19 2.49
N ASP A 97 1.97 -19.07 3.33
CA ASP A 97 3.25 -18.75 3.98
C ASP A 97 4.40 -18.67 2.96
N GLN A 98 4.45 -19.56 1.98
CA GLN A 98 5.48 -19.55 0.94
C GLN A 98 5.27 -18.45 -0.07
N GLY A 99 4.04 -18.23 -0.53
CA GLY A 99 3.68 -17.14 -1.43
C GLY A 99 3.98 -15.79 -0.81
N PHE A 100 3.63 -15.61 0.47
CA PHE A 100 3.94 -14.39 1.21
C PHE A 100 5.45 -14.16 1.32
N LYS A 101 6.24 -15.18 1.66
CA LYS A 101 7.70 -15.07 1.76
C LYS A 101 8.34 -14.65 0.43
N ARG A 102 7.87 -15.24 -0.68
CA ARG A 102 8.34 -14.90 -2.04
C ARG A 102 7.92 -13.48 -2.45
N ALA A 103 6.68 -13.10 -2.20
CA ALA A 103 6.19 -11.77 -2.48
C ALA A 103 6.94 -10.70 -1.69
N TRP A 104 7.19 -10.98 -0.40
CA TRP A 104 7.81 -10.03 0.51
C TRP A 104 9.19 -9.56 0.05
N SER A 105 10.02 -10.45 -0.49
CA SER A 105 11.34 -10.05 -1.00
C SER A 105 11.24 -9.04 -2.15
N SER A 106 10.27 -9.21 -3.04
CA SER A 106 10.03 -8.28 -4.16
C SER A 106 9.40 -6.97 -3.68
N ILE A 107 8.43 -7.04 -2.76
CA ILE A 107 7.80 -5.86 -2.14
C ILE A 107 8.86 -5.02 -1.42
N TRP A 108 9.75 -5.65 -0.67
CA TRP A 108 10.84 -4.99 0.02
C TRP A 108 11.75 -4.26 -0.97
N ALA A 109 12.22 -4.95 -2.01
CA ALA A 109 13.14 -4.37 -3.01
C ALA A 109 12.52 -3.17 -3.73
N SER A 110 11.25 -3.26 -4.18
CA SER A 110 10.56 -2.17 -4.88
C SER A 110 10.31 -0.97 -3.97
N ASN A 111 9.89 -1.21 -2.72
CA ASN A 111 9.61 -0.14 -1.77
C ASN A 111 10.89 0.57 -1.29
N ILE A 112 12.00 -0.14 -1.11
CA ILE A 112 13.29 0.48 -0.82
C ILE A 112 13.72 1.38 -1.98
N SER A 113 13.56 0.95 -3.23
CA SER A 113 13.82 1.79 -4.41
C SER A 113 12.97 3.07 -4.39
N SER A 114 11.68 2.95 -4.06
CA SER A 114 10.78 4.10 -3.94
C SER A 114 11.18 5.04 -2.81
N LEU A 115 11.62 4.51 -1.66
CA LEU A 115 12.12 5.30 -0.54
C LEU A 115 13.42 6.03 -0.88
N MET A 116 14.33 5.38 -1.62
CA MET A 116 15.55 6.02 -2.12
C MET A 116 15.22 7.19 -3.06
N THR A 117 14.28 6.98 -3.99
CA THR A 117 13.78 8.04 -4.87
C THR A 117 13.19 9.20 -4.06
N ALA A 118 12.35 8.90 -3.08
CA ALA A 118 11.77 9.91 -2.19
C ALA A 118 12.85 10.69 -1.41
N ALA A 119 13.89 10.01 -0.92
CA ALA A 119 15.01 10.64 -0.22
C ALA A 119 15.79 11.61 -1.13
N ILE A 120 16.06 11.21 -2.38
CA ILE A 120 16.71 12.05 -3.38
C ILE A 120 15.84 13.29 -3.68
N LEU A 121 14.55 13.10 -3.94
CA LEU A 121 13.61 14.18 -4.21
C LEU A 121 13.49 15.15 -3.02
N TYR A 122 13.53 14.63 -1.80
CA TYR A 122 13.52 15.47 -0.59
C TYR A 122 14.78 16.30 -0.45
N GLY A 123 15.96 15.71 -0.70
CA GLY A 123 17.24 16.39 -0.58
C GLY A 123 17.51 17.43 -1.65
N MET A 124 17.13 17.13 -2.91
CA MET A 124 17.42 17.96 -4.07
C MET A 124 16.24 18.84 -4.52
N GLY A 125 15.02 18.55 -4.03
CA GLY A 125 13.81 19.22 -4.48
C GLY A 125 13.55 20.55 -3.77
N GLU A 126 12.81 21.42 -4.46
CA GLU A 126 12.21 22.62 -3.87
C GLU A 126 10.98 22.24 -3.01
N SER A 127 10.43 23.21 -2.30
CA SER A 127 9.34 23.05 -1.33
C SER A 127 8.18 22.16 -1.83
N LEU A 128 7.75 22.33 -3.08
CA LEU A 128 6.67 21.53 -3.69
C LEU A 128 7.04 20.07 -3.83
N VAL A 129 8.25 19.79 -4.33
CA VAL A 129 8.78 18.44 -4.55
C VAL A 129 9.04 17.74 -3.22
N ARG A 130 9.49 18.46 -2.21
CA ARG A 130 9.66 17.92 -0.85
C ARG A 130 8.33 17.44 -0.25
N GLY A 131 7.25 18.19 -0.45
CA GLY A 131 5.91 17.79 -0.01
C GLY A 131 5.46 16.47 -0.63
N PHE A 132 5.69 16.28 -1.94
CA PHE A 132 5.47 15.01 -2.63
C PHE A 132 6.33 13.89 -2.03
N ALA A 133 7.62 14.11 -1.86
CA ALA A 133 8.57 13.13 -1.37
C ALA A 133 8.22 12.62 0.04
N VAL A 134 7.83 13.52 0.94
CA VAL A 134 7.45 13.17 2.31
C VAL A 134 6.19 12.31 2.34
N THR A 135 5.13 12.72 1.63
CA THR A 135 3.88 11.97 1.61
C THR A 135 4.06 10.61 0.93
N LEU A 136 4.88 10.53 -0.13
CA LEU A 136 5.23 9.28 -0.78
C LEU A 136 5.98 8.35 0.18
N ALA A 137 7.02 8.84 0.86
CA ALA A 137 7.82 8.03 1.79
C ALA A 137 6.97 7.46 2.93
N ILE A 138 6.13 8.29 3.56
CA ILE A 138 5.23 7.85 4.62
C ILE A 138 4.22 6.83 4.09
N GLY A 139 3.62 7.08 2.93
CA GLY A 139 2.70 6.15 2.29
C GLY A 139 3.33 4.80 2.01
N VAL A 140 4.56 4.76 1.50
CA VAL A 140 5.32 3.51 1.27
C VAL A 140 5.54 2.74 2.57
N LEU A 141 5.95 3.40 3.64
CA LEU A 141 6.18 2.75 4.94
C LEU A 141 4.88 2.16 5.51
N ILE A 142 3.76 2.91 5.42
CA ILE A 142 2.46 2.43 5.88
C ILE A 142 1.98 1.26 5.00
N SER A 143 2.19 1.31 3.69
CA SER A 143 1.81 0.22 2.77
C SER A 143 2.53 -1.08 3.10
N MET A 144 3.83 -1.02 3.39
CA MET A 144 4.60 -2.17 3.84
C MET A 144 4.07 -2.74 5.15
N PHE A 145 3.76 -1.87 6.11
CA PHE A 145 3.17 -2.28 7.38
C PHE A 145 1.81 -2.96 7.19
N THR A 146 0.91 -2.36 6.42
CA THR A 146 -0.44 -2.92 6.19
C THR A 146 -0.38 -4.23 5.41
N ALA A 147 0.47 -4.35 4.39
CA ALA A 147 0.66 -5.59 3.66
C ALA A 147 1.22 -6.71 4.57
N TYR A 148 2.21 -6.39 5.42
CA TYR A 148 2.85 -7.37 6.29
C TYR A 148 1.96 -7.79 7.46
N VAL A 149 1.31 -6.84 8.13
CA VAL A 149 0.54 -7.11 9.36
C VAL A 149 -0.91 -7.39 9.03
N ILE A 150 -1.57 -6.46 8.34
CA ILE A 150 -3.03 -6.52 8.15
C ILE A 150 -3.39 -7.61 7.13
N THR A 151 -2.88 -7.52 5.92
CA THR A 151 -3.22 -8.48 4.85
C THR A 151 -2.86 -9.90 5.25
N LYS A 152 -1.66 -10.13 5.80
CA LYS A 152 -1.23 -11.46 6.25
C LYS A 152 -2.13 -12.02 7.35
N THR A 153 -2.51 -11.20 8.31
CA THR A 153 -3.37 -11.63 9.44
C THR A 153 -4.77 -11.99 8.95
N PHE A 154 -5.38 -11.15 8.11
CA PHE A 154 -6.70 -11.44 7.56
C PHE A 154 -6.69 -12.69 6.66
N LEU A 155 -5.66 -12.87 5.84
CA LEU A 155 -5.53 -14.08 5.04
C LEU A 155 -5.42 -15.34 5.90
N LYS A 156 -4.66 -15.29 7.00
CA LYS A 156 -4.59 -16.41 7.95
C LYS A 156 -5.92 -16.73 8.62
N LEU A 157 -6.73 -15.72 8.94
CA LEU A 157 -8.05 -15.91 9.54
C LEU A 157 -9.05 -16.55 8.58
N ILE A 158 -9.01 -16.16 7.30
CA ILE A 158 -9.95 -16.67 6.28
C ILE A 158 -9.58 -18.07 5.80
N ILE A 159 -8.29 -18.40 5.78
CA ILE A 159 -7.79 -19.70 5.26
C ILE A 159 -7.85 -20.79 6.34
N ARG A 160 -7.97 -20.41 7.60
CA ARG A 160 -8.05 -21.35 8.74
C ARG A 160 -9.41 -22.06 8.78
#